data_ac44021ffba456a9e23a8280a37a750a
#
_entry.id   ac44021ffba456a9e23a8280a37a750a
#
_cell.length_a   1.000
_cell.length_b   1.000
_cell.length_c   1.000
_cell.angle_alpha   90.00
_cell.angle_beta   90.00
_cell.angle_gamma   90.00
#
_symmetry.space_group_name_H-M   'P 1'
#
loop_
_entity.id
_entity.type
_entity.pdbx_description
1 polymer ?
#
loop_
_entity_poly.entity_id
_entity_poly.type
_entity_poly.pdbx_seq_one_letter_code
_entity_poly.pdbx_strand_id
1 'polypeptide(L)'
;KGRRRELANNCRAKKIPLITFDGGLLSSFGNVSTSPDHHFRVSLYTPMNDGDFLSDDSPSDRWEMMVKKFKVRYEPWRKSNPHDPILFGLQPKDNWSMNEMDPIEWFNNVYEKLRPLTKRKFIVRPHPNNVANIDGRRGELPDDVEIQFTQKHFAGDEKKHYRFHFQEALNNCHAFITHNSTASVDSCIRGIPTFVTSDLA
;
A
#
# COMPACT_ATOMS: atom_id res chain seq x y z
N LYS A 1 16.74 11.76 4.79
CA LYS A 1 15.42 11.16 4.59
C LYS A 1 14.61 11.06 5.89
N GLY A 2 15.21 10.85 7.06
CA GLY A 2 14.53 10.89 8.37
C GLY A 2 14.04 12.25 8.85
N ARG A 3 14.38 13.34 8.17
CA ARG A 3 14.10 14.72 8.62
C ARG A 3 12.61 15.05 8.87
N ARG A 4 11.70 14.45 8.08
CA ARG A 4 10.26 14.72 8.25
C ARG A 4 9.73 14.10 9.54
N ARG A 5 10.14 12.88 9.87
CA ARG A 5 9.77 12.21 11.13
C ARG A 5 10.42 12.91 12.32
N GLU A 6 11.68 13.26 12.21
CA GLU A 6 12.39 14.02 13.24
C GLU A 6 11.70 15.37 13.50
N LEU A 7 11.31 16.09 12.45
CA LEU A 7 10.53 17.32 12.58
C LEU A 7 9.21 17.08 13.33
N ALA A 8 8.46 16.06 12.94
CA ALA A 8 7.19 15.73 13.58
C ALA A 8 7.37 15.38 15.07
N ASN A 9 8.38 14.58 15.39
CA ASN A 9 8.71 14.24 16.78
C ASN A 9 9.12 15.45 17.59
N ASN A 10 9.95 16.34 17.02
CA ASN A 10 10.37 17.57 17.67
C ASN A 10 9.19 18.53 17.91
N CYS A 11 8.28 18.67 16.94
CA CYS A 11 7.08 19.46 17.09
C CYS A 11 6.18 18.90 18.20
N ARG A 12 5.95 17.56 18.20
CA ARG A 12 5.15 16.90 19.23
C ARG A 12 5.76 17.09 20.63
N ALA A 13 7.07 16.88 20.78
CA ALA A 13 7.78 17.04 22.05
C ALA A 13 7.70 18.48 22.58
N LYS A 14 7.74 19.47 21.69
CA LYS A 14 7.65 20.90 22.02
C LYS A 14 6.22 21.43 22.06
N LYS A 15 5.21 20.58 21.86
CA LYS A 15 3.79 20.95 21.78
C LYS A 15 3.50 22.01 20.71
N ILE A 16 4.26 22.01 19.61
CA ILE A 16 4.06 22.88 18.46
C ILE A 16 3.14 22.15 17.50
N PRO A 17 1.93 22.64 17.19
CA PRO A 17 1.04 21.99 16.23
C PRO A 17 1.70 21.89 14.84
N LEU A 18 1.74 20.69 14.28
CA LEU A 18 2.23 20.41 12.93
C LEU A 18 1.11 19.77 12.12
N ILE A 19 0.55 20.53 11.19
CA ILE A 19 -0.44 20.01 10.26
C ILE A 19 0.28 19.26 9.13
N THR A 20 -0.11 18.03 8.90
CA THR A 20 0.44 17.19 7.83
C THR A 20 -0.60 16.97 6.74
N PHE A 21 -0.13 17.01 5.50
CA PHE A 21 -0.91 16.67 4.31
C PHE A 21 -0.26 15.48 3.62
N ASP A 22 -1.06 14.47 3.29
CA ASP A 22 -0.60 13.31 2.54
C ASP A 22 -1.57 12.97 1.42
N GLY A 23 -1.10 12.20 0.45
CA GLY A 23 -1.92 11.72 -0.65
C GLY A 23 -3.18 11.04 -0.13
N GLY A 24 -4.32 11.38 -0.72
CA GLY A 24 -5.59 10.78 -0.35
C GLY A 24 -5.64 9.30 -0.72
N LEU A 25 -6.56 8.59 -0.08
CA LEU A 25 -6.95 7.24 -0.47
C LEU A 25 -7.63 7.25 -1.85
N LEU A 26 -7.97 6.10 -2.38
CA LEU A 26 -8.71 5.94 -3.64
C LEU A 26 -7.95 6.41 -4.89
N SER A 27 -6.63 6.32 -4.88
CA SER A 27 -5.82 6.72 -6.04
C SER A 27 -6.11 5.88 -7.30
N SER A 28 -6.43 4.61 -7.14
CA SER A 28 -6.82 3.74 -8.26
C SER A 28 -8.24 4.04 -8.80
N PHE A 29 -9.03 4.82 -8.06
CA PHE A 29 -10.35 5.29 -8.46
C PHE A 29 -10.34 6.72 -9.03
N GLY A 30 -9.17 7.31 -9.19
CA GLY A 30 -9.03 8.63 -9.78
C GLY A 30 -8.63 9.77 -8.84
N ASN A 31 -8.47 9.51 -7.54
CA ASN A 31 -7.94 10.49 -6.59
C ASN A 31 -6.42 10.64 -6.75
N VAL A 32 -6.00 11.28 -7.84
CA VAL A 32 -4.59 11.45 -8.20
C VAL A 32 -4.14 12.90 -8.03
N SER A 33 -2.88 13.08 -7.68
CA SER A 33 -2.30 14.41 -7.38
C SER A 33 -2.36 15.41 -8.54
N THR A 34 -2.56 14.93 -9.76
CA THR A 34 -2.73 15.78 -10.96
C THR A 34 -4.18 16.18 -11.22
N SER A 35 -5.14 15.62 -10.47
CA SER A 35 -6.54 15.98 -10.59
C SER A 35 -6.83 17.29 -9.85
N PRO A 36 -7.58 18.23 -10.42
CA PRO A 36 -8.04 19.43 -9.70
C PRO A 36 -8.94 19.08 -8.51
N ASP A 37 -9.53 17.90 -8.53
CA ASP A 37 -10.41 17.36 -7.48
C ASP A 37 -9.70 16.44 -6.51
N HIS A 38 -8.39 16.54 -6.41
CA HIS A 38 -7.60 15.71 -5.50
C HIS A 38 -7.95 15.96 -4.04
N HIS A 39 -8.16 14.89 -3.28
CA HIS A 39 -8.44 14.94 -1.85
C HIS A 39 -7.23 14.42 -1.08
N PHE A 40 -6.90 15.13 -0.03
CA PHE A 40 -5.78 14.81 0.86
C PHE A 40 -6.27 14.24 2.18
N ARG A 41 -5.44 13.45 2.82
CA ARG A 41 -5.52 13.21 4.27
C ARG A 41 -4.86 14.38 4.97
N VAL A 42 -5.50 14.88 6.02
CA VAL A 42 -4.99 15.98 6.84
C VAL A 42 -5.03 15.54 8.30
N SER A 43 -3.91 15.69 8.99
CA SER A 43 -3.81 15.31 10.40
C SER A 43 -2.78 16.14 11.15
N LEU A 44 -2.68 15.95 12.45
CA LEU A 44 -1.62 16.51 13.28
C LEU A 44 -0.44 15.54 13.38
N TYR A 45 0.77 16.06 13.22
CA TYR A 45 2.08 15.42 13.37
C TYR A 45 2.42 14.33 12.36
N THR A 46 1.51 13.45 11.97
CA THR A 46 1.78 12.35 11.06
C THR A 46 0.55 12.04 10.22
N PRO A 47 0.72 11.65 8.96
CA PRO A 47 -0.39 11.23 8.09
C PRO A 47 -0.77 9.75 8.28
N MET A 48 -0.10 9.05 9.20
CA MET A 48 -0.34 7.64 9.50
C MET A 48 -1.42 7.49 10.58
N ASN A 49 -1.85 6.28 10.88
CA ASN A 49 -2.89 6.00 11.88
C ASN A 49 -2.49 6.38 13.32
N ASP A 50 -1.22 6.72 13.56
CA ASP A 50 -0.74 7.29 14.80
C ASP A 50 -0.91 8.83 14.87
N GLY A 51 -1.58 9.44 13.91
CA GLY A 51 -1.92 10.86 13.90
C GLY A 51 -3.13 11.18 14.78
N ASP A 52 -3.22 12.44 15.22
CA ASP A 52 -4.34 12.92 16.04
C ASP A 52 -5.55 13.30 15.17
N PHE A 53 -5.97 12.39 14.31
CA PHE A 53 -7.13 12.58 13.43
C PHE A 53 -8.18 11.47 13.59
N LEU A 54 -7.90 10.46 14.41
CA LEU A 54 -8.85 9.40 14.71
C LEU A 54 -9.85 9.92 15.74
N SER A 55 -11.12 9.91 15.37
CA SER A 55 -12.22 10.25 16.24
C SER A 55 -13.38 9.32 15.95
N ASP A 56 -13.89 8.66 16.98
CA ASP A 56 -15.03 7.76 16.85
C ASP A 56 -16.33 8.50 16.50
N ASP A 57 -16.36 9.81 16.80
CA ASP A 57 -17.50 10.70 16.55
C ASP A 57 -17.43 11.42 15.19
N SER A 58 -16.45 11.11 14.37
CA SER A 58 -16.32 11.72 13.04
C SER A 58 -17.47 11.29 12.12
N PRO A 59 -18.23 12.24 11.54
CA PRO A 59 -19.31 11.89 10.61
C PRO A 59 -18.74 11.28 9.32
N SER A 60 -19.51 10.38 8.71
CA SER A 60 -19.14 9.69 7.45
C SER A 60 -19.31 10.52 6.19
N ASP A 61 -19.85 11.73 6.28
CA ASP A 61 -20.26 12.59 5.19
C ASP A 61 -19.17 12.82 4.13
N ARG A 62 -17.91 13.05 4.57
CA ARG A 62 -16.77 13.21 3.66
C ARG A 62 -16.41 11.92 2.94
N TRP A 63 -16.49 10.79 3.64
CA TRP A 63 -16.28 9.49 3.02
C TRP A 63 -17.36 9.19 1.99
N GLU A 64 -18.61 9.40 2.33
CA GLU A 64 -19.76 9.22 1.44
C GLU A 64 -19.66 10.10 0.19
N MET A 65 -19.27 11.35 0.35
CA MET A 65 -18.99 12.27 -0.76
C MET A 65 -17.88 11.72 -1.67
N MET A 66 -16.78 11.21 -1.11
CA MET A 66 -15.68 10.64 -1.89
C MET A 66 -16.09 9.36 -2.63
N VAL A 67 -16.81 8.46 -1.95
CA VAL A 67 -17.36 7.23 -2.56
C VAL A 67 -18.24 7.56 -3.74
N LYS A 68 -19.15 8.52 -3.58
CA LYS A 68 -20.03 8.98 -4.66
C LYS A 68 -19.24 9.64 -5.80
N LYS A 69 -18.31 10.53 -5.48
CA LYS A 69 -17.51 11.28 -6.46
C LYS A 69 -16.63 10.36 -7.32
N PHE A 70 -15.92 9.43 -6.68
CA PHE A 70 -15.02 8.49 -7.36
C PHE A 70 -15.73 7.21 -7.81
N LYS A 71 -17.06 7.12 -7.65
CA LYS A 71 -17.88 5.97 -8.04
C LYS A 71 -17.33 4.65 -7.48
N VAL A 72 -16.91 4.68 -6.23
CA VAL A 72 -16.38 3.50 -5.55
C VAL A 72 -17.51 2.50 -5.34
N ARG A 73 -17.27 1.26 -5.73
CA ARG A 73 -18.18 0.15 -5.49
C ARG A 73 -17.46 -0.90 -4.67
N TYR A 74 -18.09 -1.32 -3.57
CA TYR A 74 -17.59 -2.42 -2.76
C TYR A 74 -17.97 -3.73 -3.40
N GLU A 75 -16.99 -4.58 -3.61
CA GLU A 75 -17.19 -5.93 -4.10
C GLU A 75 -17.32 -6.90 -2.91
N PRO A 76 -18.17 -7.92 -3.00
CA PRO A 76 -18.22 -8.96 -1.98
C PRO A 76 -16.89 -9.70 -1.90
N TRP A 77 -16.58 -10.27 -0.73
CA TRP A 77 -15.38 -11.08 -0.56
C TRP A 77 -15.30 -12.17 -1.63
N ARG A 78 -14.15 -12.21 -2.28
CA ARG A 78 -13.89 -13.15 -3.38
C ARG A 78 -13.92 -14.59 -2.88
N LYS A 79 -14.57 -15.48 -3.66
CA LYS A 79 -14.50 -16.92 -3.40
C LYS A 79 -13.06 -17.40 -3.64
N SER A 80 -12.57 -18.25 -2.74
CA SER A 80 -11.23 -18.80 -2.84
C SER A 80 -11.13 -19.79 -4.02
N ASN A 81 -10.12 -19.58 -4.87
CA ASN A 81 -9.67 -20.57 -5.83
C ASN A 81 -8.33 -21.17 -5.31
N PRO A 82 -8.19 -22.50 -5.18
CA PRO A 82 -6.95 -23.12 -4.66
C PRO A 82 -5.68 -22.75 -5.43
N HIS A 83 -5.79 -22.40 -6.70
CA HIS A 83 -4.65 -22.07 -7.56
C HIS A 83 -4.26 -20.58 -7.53
N ASP A 84 -5.11 -19.71 -6.99
CA ASP A 84 -4.78 -18.29 -6.92
C ASP A 84 -3.61 -18.04 -5.97
N PRO A 85 -2.61 -17.24 -6.38
CA PRO A 85 -1.43 -16.94 -5.58
C PRO A 85 -1.76 -15.97 -4.41
N ILE A 86 -0.85 -15.90 -3.47
CA ILE A 86 -0.80 -14.81 -2.49
C ILE A 86 0.14 -13.74 -3.04
N LEU A 87 -0.36 -12.52 -3.13
CA LEU A 87 0.35 -11.37 -3.67
C LEU A 87 0.94 -10.51 -2.54
N PHE A 88 2.23 -10.23 -2.63
CA PHE A 88 2.94 -9.36 -1.68
C PHE A 88 3.30 -8.03 -2.34
N GLY A 89 2.86 -6.93 -1.75
CA GLY A 89 3.22 -5.58 -2.17
C GLY A 89 4.39 -5.03 -1.38
N LEU A 90 5.58 -4.95 -2.00
CA LEU A 90 6.76 -4.37 -1.36
C LEU A 90 6.76 -2.84 -1.50
N GLN A 91 7.04 -2.17 -0.40
CA GLN A 91 7.20 -0.72 -0.35
C GLN A 91 8.69 -0.34 -0.36
N PRO A 92 9.05 0.87 -0.84
CA PRO A 92 10.42 1.35 -0.74
C PRO A 92 10.85 1.54 0.72
N LYS A 93 12.07 1.13 1.06
CA LYS A 93 12.69 1.30 2.39
C LYS A 93 12.59 2.73 2.91
N ASP A 94 12.72 3.70 2.00
CA ASP A 94 12.73 5.13 2.32
C ASP A 94 11.36 5.74 2.62
N ASN A 95 10.28 4.98 2.52
CA ASN A 95 8.95 5.45 2.88
C ASN A 95 8.84 5.64 4.39
N TRP A 96 8.17 6.70 4.80
CA TRP A 96 7.88 6.95 6.21
C TRP A 96 7.25 5.74 6.90
N SER A 97 6.31 5.12 6.24
CA SER A 97 5.57 3.95 6.73
C SER A 97 6.44 2.72 6.97
N MET A 98 7.56 2.58 6.28
CA MET A 98 8.47 1.43 6.44
C MET A 98 9.39 1.55 7.67
N ASN A 99 9.49 2.73 8.28
CA ASN A 99 10.36 2.96 9.43
C ASN A 99 11.80 2.43 9.24
N GLU A 100 12.37 2.65 8.05
CA GLU A 100 13.68 2.16 7.63
C GLU A 100 13.80 0.63 7.52
N MET A 101 12.71 -0.09 7.70
CA MET A 101 12.66 -1.54 7.52
C MET A 101 12.98 -1.91 6.08
N ASP A 102 13.86 -2.89 5.91
CA ASP A 102 14.17 -3.41 4.58
C ASP A 102 12.99 -4.24 4.03
N PRO A 103 12.52 -3.97 2.79
CA PRO A 103 11.37 -4.65 2.24
C PRO A 103 11.59 -6.15 1.98
N ILE A 104 12.82 -6.59 1.70
CA ILE A 104 13.13 -8.01 1.52
C ILE A 104 13.18 -8.72 2.87
N GLU A 105 13.81 -8.11 3.87
CA GLU A 105 13.82 -8.63 5.23
C GLU A 105 12.39 -8.75 5.77
N TRP A 106 11.56 -7.71 5.57
CA TRP A 106 10.14 -7.78 5.93
C TRP A 106 9.44 -8.96 5.25
N PHE A 107 9.64 -9.11 3.94
CA PHE A 107 9.02 -10.20 3.19
C PHE A 107 9.47 -11.56 3.72
N ASN A 108 10.77 -11.78 3.92
CA ASN A 108 11.31 -13.04 4.40
C ASN A 108 10.75 -13.41 5.79
N ASN A 109 10.63 -12.44 6.69
CA ASN A 109 10.00 -12.65 8.01
C ASN A 109 8.53 -13.08 7.92
N VAL A 110 7.78 -12.55 6.96
CA VAL A 110 6.39 -12.95 6.70
C VAL A 110 6.34 -14.31 6.00
N TYR A 111 7.23 -14.53 5.03
CA TYR A 111 7.35 -15.78 4.30
C TYR A 111 7.58 -16.97 5.23
N GLU A 112 8.54 -16.89 6.13
CA GLU A 112 8.86 -17.96 7.09
C GLU A 112 7.65 -18.37 7.93
N LYS A 113 6.80 -17.41 8.30
CA LYS A 113 5.57 -17.68 9.08
C LYS A 113 4.46 -18.31 8.25
N LEU A 114 4.34 -17.91 6.99
CA LEU A 114 3.23 -18.32 6.13
C LEU A 114 3.53 -19.57 5.31
N ARG A 115 4.77 -19.79 4.90
CA ARG A 115 5.12 -20.92 4.02
C ARG A 115 4.70 -22.28 4.57
N PRO A 116 4.84 -22.58 5.88
CA PRO A 116 4.37 -23.84 6.46
C PRO A 116 2.84 -24.03 6.41
N LEU A 117 2.08 -22.92 6.32
CA LEU A 117 0.62 -22.93 6.43
C LEU A 117 -0.09 -23.06 5.07
N THR A 118 0.63 -22.87 3.95
CA THR A 118 0.02 -22.89 2.63
C THR A 118 0.98 -23.35 1.54
N LYS A 119 0.44 -24.07 0.55
CA LYS A 119 1.17 -24.43 -0.68
C LYS A 119 0.91 -23.48 -1.84
N ARG A 120 0.18 -22.39 -1.61
CA ARG A 120 -0.10 -21.40 -2.66
C ARG A 120 1.20 -20.78 -3.15
N LYS A 121 1.24 -20.43 -4.43
CA LYS A 121 2.32 -19.65 -5.01
C LYS A 121 2.39 -18.27 -4.34
N PHE A 122 3.59 -17.82 -4.05
CA PHE A 122 3.84 -16.46 -3.58
C PHE A 122 4.38 -15.61 -4.72
N ILE A 123 3.78 -14.44 -4.91
CA ILE A 123 4.20 -13.46 -5.90
C ILE A 123 4.56 -12.17 -5.17
N VAL A 124 5.78 -11.70 -5.39
CA VAL A 124 6.27 -10.44 -4.86
C VAL A 124 6.20 -9.37 -5.94
N ARG A 125 5.57 -8.24 -5.63
CA ARG A 125 5.52 -7.05 -6.49
C ARG A 125 6.27 -5.90 -5.86
N PRO A 126 7.44 -5.52 -6.40
CA PRO A 126 8.14 -4.32 -5.99
C PRO A 126 7.32 -3.06 -6.30
N HIS A 127 7.43 -2.06 -5.43
CA HIS A 127 6.93 -0.73 -5.77
C HIS A 127 7.68 -0.19 -7.01
N PRO A 128 7.01 0.52 -7.93
CA PRO A 128 7.63 1.04 -9.16
C PRO A 128 8.96 1.77 -8.96
N ASN A 129 9.07 2.53 -7.87
CA ASN A 129 10.30 3.28 -7.56
C ASN A 129 11.41 2.41 -6.93
N ASN A 130 11.18 1.12 -6.71
CA ASN A 130 12.12 0.22 -6.03
C ASN A 130 12.47 -1.02 -6.87
N VAL A 131 12.03 -1.07 -8.11
CA VAL A 131 12.23 -2.23 -9.00
C VAL A 131 13.70 -2.59 -9.13
N ALA A 132 14.56 -1.63 -9.47
CA ALA A 132 15.99 -1.89 -9.68
C ALA A 132 16.70 -2.40 -8.40
N ASN A 133 16.29 -1.93 -7.23
CA ASN A 133 16.84 -2.40 -5.96
C ASN A 133 16.46 -3.86 -5.70
N ILE A 134 15.19 -4.22 -5.89
CA ILE A 134 14.73 -5.59 -5.66
C ILE A 134 15.29 -6.55 -6.71
N ASP A 135 15.40 -6.13 -7.96
CA ASP A 135 15.98 -6.95 -9.04
C ASP A 135 17.45 -7.28 -8.76
N GLY A 136 18.25 -6.29 -8.36
CA GLY A 136 19.65 -6.49 -7.99
C GLY A 136 19.87 -7.35 -6.74
N ARG A 137 18.82 -7.58 -5.95
CA ARG A 137 18.85 -8.37 -4.71
C ARG A 137 17.98 -9.64 -4.78
N ARG A 138 17.69 -10.11 -5.99
CA ARG A 138 16.81 -11.26 -6.19
C ARG A 138 17.26 -12.51 -5.43
N GLY A 139 18.56 -12.74 -5.28
CA GLY A 139 19.13 -13.87 -4.54
C GLY A 139 18.89 -13.85 -3.02
N GLU A 140 18.33 -12.76 -2.50
CA GLU A 140 17.94 -12.67 -1.07
C GLU A 140 16.48 -13.14 -0.83
N LEU A 141 15.73 -13.42 -1.90
CA LEU A 141 14.37 -13.97 -1.83
C LEU A 141 14.41 -15.50 -1.97
N PRO A 142 13.47 -16.24 -1.35
CA PRO A 142 13.37 -17.68 -1.52
C PRO A 142 13.17 -18.10 -2.99
N ASP A 143 13.73 -19.23 -3.38
CA ASP A 143 13.72 -19.72 -4.77
C ASP A 143 12.33 -20.04 -5.33
N ASP A 144 11.36 -20.38 -4.46
CA ASP A 144 9.98 -20.71 -4.84
C ASP A 144 9.07 -19.47 -4.96
N VAL A 145 9.62 -18.27 -4.87
CA VAL A 145 8.90 -17.00 -4.97
C VAL A 145 9.04 -16.40 -6.36
N GLU A 146 7.92 -16.06 -6.98
CA GLU A 146 7.91 -15.31 -8.23
C GLU A 146 8.00 -13.81 -7.96
N ILE A 147 8.89 -13.13 -8.70
CA ILE A 147 8.93 -11.67 -8.73
C ILE A 147 8.18 -11.18 -9.97
N GLN A 148 7.13 -10.42 -9.76
CA GLN A 148 6.37 -9.79 -10.83
C GLN A 148 6.72 -8.31 -10.93
N PHE A 149 7.59 -7.97 -11.86
CA PHE A 149 7.95 -6.57 -12.12
C PHE A 149 6.87 -5.87 -12.97
N THR A 150 6.65 -4.60 -12.67
CA THR A 150 5.91 -3.73 -13.57
C THR A 150 6.77 -3.44 -14.80
N GLN A 151 6.24 -3.67 -15.99
CA GLN A 151 6.98 -3.37 -17.21
C GLN A 151 7.14 -1.86 -17.37
N LYS A 152 8.39 -1.40 -17.44
CA LYS A 152 8.75 0.01 -17.64
C LYS A 152 8.58 0.54 -19.08
N HIS A 153 8.11 -0.29 -20.01
CA HIS A 153 8.27 -0.05 -21.43
C HIS A 153 7.03 0.44 -22.16
N PHE A 154 6.43 1.54 -21.67
CA PHE A 154 5.47 2.23 -22.55
C PHE A 154 5.72 3.71 -22.50
N ALA A 155 6.12 4.27 -23.65
CA ALA A 155 6.10 5.70 -23.90
C ALA A 155 4.66 6.19 -23.78
N GLY A 156 4.41 7.10 -22.85
CA GLY A 156 3.07 7.57 -22.54
C GLY A 156 2.76 7.38 -21.05
N ASP A 157 1.59 7.60 -20.63
CA ASP A 157 1.19 7.68 -19.23
C ASP A 157 1.58 6.45 -18.35
N GLU A 158 2.87 6.39 -17.97
CA GLU A 158 3.46 5.30 -17.16
C GLU A 158 2.64 5.00 -15.90
N LYS A 159 2.03 6.01 -15.30
CA LYS A 159 1.21 5.85 -14.10
C LYS A 159 -0.09 5.07 -14.35
N LYS A 160 -0.68 5.19 -15.55
CA LYS A 160 -1.85 4.40 -15.93
C LYS A 160 -1.52 2.92 -16.09
N HIS A 161 -0.40 2.62 -16.73
CA HIS A 161 0.05 1.24 -16.91
C HIS A 161 0.37 0.54 -15.58
N TYR A 162 1.06 1.22 -14.66
CA TYR A 162 1.28 0.68 -13.33
C TYR A 162 -0.02 0.34 -12.60
N ARG A 163 -1.04 1.16 -12.71
CA ARG A 163 -2.34 0.91 -12.10
C ARG A 163 -3.05 -0.27 -12.72
N PHE A 164 -3.08 -0.35 -14.04
CA PHE A 164 -3.74 -1.44 -14.75
C PHE A 164 -3.11 -2.78 -14.40
N HIS A 165 -1.79 -2.92 -14.49
CA HIS A 165 -1.10 -4.16 -14.14
C HIS A 165 -1.23 -4.53 -12.65
N PHE A 166 -1.25 -3.57 -11.76
CA PHE A 166 -1.49 -3.86 -10.35
C PHE A 166 -2.91 -4.34 -10.10
N GLN A 167 -3.90 -3.73 -10.75
CA GLN A 167 -5.29 -4.16 -10.65
C GLN A 167 -5.49 -5.56 -11.22
N GLU A 168 -4.82 -5.89 -12.33
CA GLU A 168 -4.84 -7.22 -12.89
C GLU A 168 -4.24 -8.25 -11.92
N ALA A 169 -3.10 -7.94 -11.32
CA ALA A 169 -2.49 -8.80 -10.30
C ALA A 169 -3.41 -9.01 -9.09
N LEU A 170 -4.08 -7.95 -8.62
CA LEU A 170 -5.09 -8.05 -7.57
C LEU A 170 -6.27 -8.93 -8.01
N ASN A 171 -6.72 -8.79 -9.26
CA ASN A 171 -7.83 -9.60 -9.77
C ASN A 171 -7.53 -11.10 -9.82
N ASN A 172 -6.27 -11.47 -9.90
CA ASN A 172 -5.81 -12.85 -10.03
C ASN A 172 -5.14 -13.40 -8.77
N CYS A 173 -5.30 -12.77 -7.59
CA CYS A 173 -4.75 -13.28 -6.35
C CYS A 173 -5.83 -13.76 -5.37
N HIS A 174 -5.44 -14.69 -4.49
CA HIS A 174 -6.26 -15.14 -3.37
C HIS A 174 -6.32 -14.12 -2.25
N ALA A 175 -5.16 -13.55 -1.93
CA ALA A 175 -5.02 -12.55 -0.87
C ALA A 175 -3.90 -11.57 -1.23
N PHE A 176 -3.97 -10.37 -0.67
CA PHE A 176 -2.93 -9.36 -0.77
C PHE A 176 -2.32 -9.09 0.59
N ILE A 177 -0.98 -9.08 0.66
CA ILE A 177 -0.23 -8.82 1.90
C ILE A 177 0.73 -7.66 1.66
N THR A 178 0.73 -6.70 2.56
CA THR A 178 1.66 -5.57 2.51
C THR A 178 1.97 -5.07 3.92
N HIS A 179 3.03 -4.29 4.07
CA HIS A 179 3.35 -3.73 5.38
C HIS A 179 2.38 -2.58 5.72
N ASN A 180 2.34 -1.54 4.88
CA ASN A 180 1.53 -0.35 5.13
C ASN A 180 1.28 0.40 3.80
N SER A 181 0.71 -0.25 2.81
CA SER A 181 0.45 0.38 1.52
C SER A 181 -1.00 0.79 1.38
N THR A 182 -1.25 1.98 0.82
CA THR A 182 -2.61 2.40 0.42
C THR A 182 -3.28 1.45 -0.57
N ALA A 183 -2.51 0.58 -1.23
CA ALA A 183 -3.01 -0.51 -2.05
C ALA A 183 -3.87 -1.52 -1.25
N SER A 184 -3.71 -1.58 0.09
CA SER A 184 -4.56 -2.39 0.97
C SER A 184 -6.02 -1.93 0.93
N VAL A 185 -6.25 -0.63 0.86
CA VAL A 185 -7.61 -0.06 0.73
C VAL A 185 -8.24 -0.46 -0.59
N ASP A 186 -7.48 -0.34 -1.70
CA ASP A 186 -7.95 -0.75 -3.02
C ASP A 186 -8.32 -2.24 -3.07
N SER A 187 -7.51 -3.09 -2.46
CA SER A 187 -7.76 -4.54 -2.42
C SER A 187 -8.97 -4.89 -1.58
N CYS A 188 -9.14 -4.27 -0.40
CA CYS A 188 -10.33 -4.45 0.43
C CYS A 188 -11.63 -4.06 -0.30
N ILE A 189 -11.64 -2.91 -0.97
CA ILE A 189 -12.80 -2.44 -1.75
C ILE A 189 -13.18 -3.44 -2.85
N ARG A 190 -12.20 -4.13 -3.42
CA ARG A 190 -12.38 -5.16 -4.46
C ARG A 190 -12.69 -6.56 -3.90
N GLY A 191 -13.00 -6.66 -2.63
CA GLY A 191 -13.35 -7.92 -1.99
C GLY A 191 -12.20 -8.94 -1.91
N ILE A 192 -10.95 -8.48 -1.92
CA ILE A 192 -9.78 -9.34 -1.81
C ILE A 192 -9.35 -9.38 -0.34
N PRO A 193 -9.21 -10.58 0.26
CA PRO A 193 -8.66 -10.70 1.60
C PRO A 193 -7.30 -10.01 1.69
N THR A 194 -7.20 -9.05 2.60
CA THR A 194 -6.02 -8.18 2.69
C THR A 194 -5.47 -8.19 4.10
N PHE A 195 -4.16 -8.36 4.20
CA PHE A 195 -3.44 -8.37 5.46
C PHE A 195 -2.38 -7.27 5.46
N VAL A 196 -2.36 -6.51 6.52
CA VAL A 196 -1.33 -5.50 6.79
C VAL A 196 -0.57 -5.88 8.05
N THR A 197 0.72 -5.60 8.09
CA THR A 197 1.59 -5.99 9.20
C THR A 197 2.05 -4.80 10.04
N SER A 198 1.54 -3.61 9.74
CA SER A 198 1.85 -2.38 10.48
C SER A 198 0.61 -1.90 11.22
N ASP A 199 0.81 -1.43 12.44
CA ASP A 199 -0.22 -0.73 13.22
C ASP A 199 -0.57 0.65 12.64
N LEU A 200 0.21 1.10 11.64
CA LEU A 200 0.04 2.39 10.96
C LEU A 200 -0.76 2.28 9.65
N ALA A 201 -1.28 1.09 9.33
CA ALA A 201 -2.03 0.83 8.09
C ALA A 201 -3.51 1.17 8.22
#